data_36f6524eba5b2e697992d6db9d7ca278
#
_entry.id   36f6524eba5b2e697992d6db9d7ca278
#
_cell.length_a   1.000
_cell.length_b   1.000
_cell.length_c   1.000
_cell.angle_alpha   90.00
_cell.angle_beta   90.00
_cell.angle_gamma   90.00
#
_symmetry.space_group_name_H-M   'P 1'
#
loop_
_entity.id
_entity.type
_entity.pdbx_description
1 polymer ?
#
loop_
_entity_poly.entity_id
_entity_poly.type
_entity_poly.pdbx_seq_one_letter_code
_entity_poly.pdbx_strand_id
1 'polypeptide(L)'
;MPSENRMSVRRALIPLALTLLVARCADERHPTTGPQTTAPAPHFLHWSDATSPRFSAVGAISSSGTEDGLQASLSGGISLDRYTAAFWAVRGEARSVQINYLSSTGDTSYPFLTLTITDPVFVPGQGDLAPGDSVLVSVTIDPNDIKVSLEPTGTLFGEPAQLRMSYGGAGGDLNGDGLVDGTDADIETQLLGLWYREGEQSEWARIPASQVVSDKSFISALLHFSEYAVSW
;
A
#
# COMPACT_ATOMS: atom_id res chain seq x y z
N MET A 1 3.03 -0.03 74.73
CA MET A 1 2.83 -1.34 75.39
C MET A 1 2.56 -2.37 74.31
N PRO A 2 3.22 -3.48 74.47
CA PRO A 2 3.60 -4.35 73.34
C PRO A 2 2.69 -5.56 73.18
N SER A 3 2.73 -6.22 72.09
CA SER A 3 2.62 -7.68 72.05
C SER A 3 3.23 -8.22 70.72
N GLU A 4 4.46 -8.70 70.92
CA GLU A 4 5.09 -9.67 70.08
C GLU A 4 4.26 -10.97 70.04
N ASN A 5 4.22 -11.64 68.88
CA ASN A 5 4.10 -13.09 68.90
C ASN A 5 4.94 -13.70 67.81
N ARG A 6 6.10 -14.20 68.20
CA ARG A 6 6.98 -15.11 67.47
C ARG A 6 6.41 -16.52 67.52
N MET A 7 6.40 -17.23 66.44
CA MET A 7 6.54 -18.70 66.37
C MET A 7 7.10 -19.04 65.00
N SER A 8 8.34 -19.31 64.89
CA SER A 8 9.23 -20.41 65.15
C SER A 8 8.81 -21.77 64.57
N VAL A 9 9.59 -22.15 63.52
CA VAL A 9 10.21 -23.45 63.27
C VAL A 9 9.32 -24.59 62.73
N ARG A 10 9.59 -25.13 61.57
CA ARG A 10 10.31 -26.40 61.43
C ARG A 10 10.71 -26.68 59.97
N ARG A 11 12.01 -26.93 59.83
CA ARG A 11 12.66 -27.53 58.69
C ARG A 11 12.21 -29.00 58.54
N ALA A 12 11.91 -29.42 57.33
CA ALA A 12 11.96 -30.80 56.93
C ALA A 12 12.70 -30.91 55.61
N LEU A 13 13.93 -31.36 55.69
CA LEU A 13 14.76 -31.81 54.57
C LEU A 13 14.30 -33.23 54.20
N ILE A 14 13.94 -33.44 52.97
CA ILE A 14 13.83 -34.77 52.40
C ILE A 14 14.66 -34.77 51.11
N PRO A 15 15.73 -35.54 51.02
CA PRO A 15 16.42 -35.74 49.77
C PRO A 15 15.74 -36.89 49.03
N LEU A 16 15.22 -36.66 47.86
CA LEU A 16 14.82 -37.72 46.97
C LEU A 16 15.69 -37.67 45.71
N ALA A 17 16.58 -38.64 45.67
CA ALA A 17 17.34 -38.92 44.46
C ALA A 17 16.41 -39.36 43.36
N LEU A 18 16.47 -38.70 42.23
CA LEU A 18 15.77 -39.14 41.04
C LEU A 18 16.70 -39.36 39.89
N THR A 19 16.71 -40.56 39.50
CA THR A 19 17.41 -41.21 38.38
C THR A 19 17.13 -40.52 37.06
N LEU A 20 18.21 -40.17 36.38
CA LEU A 20 18.22 -39.80 34.95
C LEU A 20 17.73 -40.97 34.10
N LEU A 21 16.63 -40.77 33.41
CA LEU A 21 16.29 -41.52 32.19
C LEU A 21 16.45 -40.59 31.02
N VAL A 22 17.62 -40.67 30.38
CA VAL A 22 17.90 -40.03 29.10
C VAL A 22 17.29 -40.90 28.02
N ALA A 23 16.06 -40.64 27.61
CA ALA A 23 15.53 -41.15 26.37
C ALA A 23 15.93 -40.17 25.24
N ARG A 24 17.06 -40.48 24.59
CA ARG A 24 17.40 -39.89 23.31
C ARG A 24 16.49 -40.49 22.23
N CYS A 25 15.41 -39.81 21.91
CA CYS A 25 14.80 -39.95 20.60
C CYS A 25 15.38 -38.82 19.73
N ALA A 26 16.47 -39.12 19.07
CA ALA A 26 16.90 -38.33 17.94
C ALA A 26 15.97 -38.69 16.75
N ASP A 27 14.85 -37.99 16.67
CA ASP A 27 14.04 -37.94 15.45
C ASP A 27 14.56 -36.73 14.64
N GLU A 28 15.63 -36.97 13.89
CA GLU A 28 16.06 -36.05 12.84
C GLU A 28 15.01 -36.07 11.73
N ARG A 29 13.91 -35.39 11.98
CA ARG A 29 13.06 -34.95 10.88
C ARG A 29 13.82 -33.84 10.19
N HIS A 30 14.57 -34.21 9.17
CA HIS A 30 14.96 -33.27 8.14
C HIS A 30 13.64 -32.57 7.69
N PRO A 31 13.54 -31.24 7.78
CA PRO A 31 12.45 -30.56 7.11
C PRO A 31 12.60 -30.92 5.63
N THR A 32 11.67 -31.71 5.13
CA THR A 32 11.55 -31.94 3.69
C THR A 32 11.22 -30.57 3.13
N THR A 33 12.24 -29.91 2.58
CA THR A 33 12.04 -28.71 1.78
C THR A 33 11.31 -29.21 0.54
N GLY A 34 9.98 -29.25 0.64
CA GLY A 34 9.15 -29.40 -0.55
C GLY A 34 9.52 -28.26 -1.50
N PRO A 35 9.40 -28.44 -2.81
CA PRO A 35 9.62 -27.35 -3.74
C PRO A 35 8.77 -26.17 -3.25
N GLN A 36 9.42 -25.09 -2.83
CA GLN A 36 8.73 -23.83 -2.62
C GLN A 36 8.18 -23.46 -3.99
N THR A 37 6.88 -23.60 -4.14
CA THR A 37 6.17 -23.04 -5.29
C THR A 37 6.27 -21.54 -5.08
N THR A 38 7.29 -20.93 -5.64
CA THR A 38 7.37 -19.47 -5.74
C THR A 38 6.10 -19.05 -6.44
N ALA A 39 5.28 -18.26 -5.80
CA ALA A 39 4.11 -17.69 -6.45
C ALA A 39 4.60 -17.01 -7.75
N PRO A 40 3.91 -17.20 -8.88
CA PRO A 40 4.30 -16.54 -10.11
C PRO A 40 4.42 -15.04 -9.86
N ALA A 41 5.48 -14.43 -10.39
CA ALA A 41 5.64 -12.98 -10.30
C ALA A 41 4.43 -12.30 -10.98
N PRO A 42 3.88 -11.24 -10.39
CA PRO A 42 2.75 -10.53 -10.99
C PRO A 42 3.13 -9.94 -12.34
N HIS A 43 2.22 -10.01 -13.29
CA HIS A 43 2.31 -9.35 -14.58
C HIS A 43 1.71 -7.95 -14.47
N PHE A 44 2.57 -6.93 -14.33
CA PHE A 44 2.11 -5.55 -14.21
C PHE A 44 1.53 -5.05 -15.53
N LEU A 45 0.45 -4.30 -15.44
CA LEU A 45 -0.08 -3.60 -16.60
C LEU A 45 0.82 -2.40 -16.94
N HIS A 46 1.13 -2.26 -18.21
CA HIS A 46 1.88 -1.13 -18.74
C HIS A 46 0.95 -0.01 -19.23
N TRP A 47 1.46 1.22 -19.29
CA TRP A 47 0.75 2.30 -19.97
C TRP A 47 0.72 2.03 -21.47
N SER A 48 -0.46 2.18 -22.09
CA SER A 48 -0.65 1.89 -23.53
C SER A 48 0.01 2.91 -24.46
N ASP A 49 0.32 4.10 -23.94
CA ASP A 49 0.96 5.14 -24.75
C ASP A 49 2.45 4.86 -24.91
N ALA A 50 2.91 4.82 -26.17
CA ALA A 50 4.33 4.72 -26.52
C ALA A 50 5.15 5.95 -26.07
N THR A 51 4.48 7.03 -25.72
CA THR A 51 5.06 8.25 -25.13
C THR A 51 4.82 8.24 -23.64
N SER A 52 5.77 8.80 -22.86
CA SER A 52 5.63 8.92 -21.42
C SER A 52 4.25 9.45 -21.02
N PRO A 53 3.51 8.77 -20.16
CA PRO A 53 2.18 9.19 -19.74
C PRO A 53 2.25 10.57 -19.08
N ARG A 54 1.20 11.37 -19.23
CA ARG A 54 1.11 12.69 -18.60
C ARG A 54 0.00 12.69 -17.58
N PHE A 55 0.23 13.40 -16.47
CA PHE A 55 -0.71 13.47 -15.38
C PHE A 55 -0.94 14.90 -14.93
N SER A 56 -2.09 15.14 -14.34
CA SER A 56 -2.40 16.35 -13.57
C SER A 56 -3.00 15.96 -12.23
N ALA A 57 -2.82 16.78 -11.20
CA ALA A 57 -3.35 16.50 -9.88
C ALA A 57 -4.26 17.64 -9.41
N VAL A 58 -5.35 17.28 -8.71
CA VAL A 58 -6.26 18.19 -8.01
C VAL A 58 -6.18 17.87 -6.52
N GLY A 59 -6.15 18.89 -5.67
CA GLY A 59 -5.94 18.73 -4.23
C GLY A 59 -4.48 18.56 -3.81
N ALA A 60 -3.53 18.57 -4.79
CA ALA A 60 -2.12 18.49 -4.52
C ALA A 60 -1.49 19.86 -4.27
N ILE A 61 -0.33 19.87 -3.61
CA ILE A 61 0.50 21.06 -3.41
C ILE A 61 1.42 21.17 -4.63
N SER A 62 1.60 22.40 -5.17
CA SER A 62 2.59 22.65 -6.21
C SER A 62 4.01 22.54 -5.61
N SER A 63 4.88 21.76 -6.26
CA SER A 63 6.28 21.60 -5.84
C SER A 63 7.19 22.77 -6.27
N SER A 64 6.64 23.80 -6.94
CA SER A 64 7.39 25.01 -7.27
C SER A 64 7.57 25.85 -6.00
N GLY A 65 8.69 25.60 -5.31
CA GLY A 65 9.06 26.14 -4.01
C GLY A 65 9.18 27.66 -3.98
N THR A 66 8.09 28.33 -3.69
CA THR A 66 8.08 29.63 -3.06
C THR A 66 7.07 29.54 -1.91
N GLU A 67 7.43 30.03 -0.74
CA GLU A 67 6.61 29.96 0.49
C GLU A 67 5.22 30.60 0.40
N ASP A 68 4.93 31.29 -0.69
CA ASP A 68 3.58 31.82 -1.02
C ASP A 68 2.68 30.83 -1.80
N GLY A 69 3.17 29.62 -2.12
CA GLY A 69 2.50 28.64 -2.98
C GLY A 69 1.55 27.67 -2.28
N LEU A 70 1.11 27.93 -1.06
CA LEU A 70 0.09 27.15 -0.34
C LEU A 70 -1.35 27.35 -0.87
N GLN A 71 -1.50 27.77 -2.11
CA GLN A 71 -2.80 27.70 -2.76
C GLN A 71 -3.01 26.30 -3.34
N ALA A 72 -3.70 25.47 -2.59
CA ALA A 72 -4.36 24.30 -3.15
C ALA A 72 -5.17 24.78 -4.36
N SER A 73 -4.82 24.37 -5.56
CA SER A 73 -5.63 24.61 -6.75
C SER A 73 -6.94 23.85 -6.60
N LEU A 74 -7.93 24.50 -6.01
CA LEU A 74 -9.26 23.92 -5.78
C LEU A 74 -10.07 23.72 -7.08
N SER A 75 -9.58 24.19 -8.22
CA SER A 75 -10.36 24.20 -9.47
C SER A 75 -9.60 23.93 -10.75
N GLY A 76 -8.29 23.70 -10.70
CA GLY A 76 -7.48 23.38 -11.89
C GLY A 76 -6.42 22.32 -11.56
N GLY A 77 -6.28 21.31 -12.39
CA GLY A 77 -5.26 20.30 -12.22
C GLY A 77 -3.85 20.88 -12.42
N ILE A 78 -2.93 20.53 -11.52
CA ILE A 78 -1.51 20.88 -11.65
C ILE A 78 -0.85 19.79 -12.52
N SER A 79 -0.16 20.18 -13.59
CA SER A 79 0.64 19.24 -14.37
C SER A 79 1.77 18.68 -13.52
N LEU A 80 1.96 17.36 -13.54
CA LEU A 80 2.98 16.69 -12.77
C LEU A 80 4.27 16.55 -13.58
N ASP A 81 5.27 17.35 -13.26
CA ASP A 81 6.56 17.34 -13.99
C ASP A 81 7.42 16.10 -13.68
N ARG A 82 7.15 15.41 -12.57
CA ARG A 82 7.96 14.28 -12.07
C ARG A 82 7.14 13.07 -11.64
N TYR A 83 5.94 12.91 -12.17
CA TYR A 83 5.04 11.81 -11.77
C TYR A 83 4.74 11.76 -10.26
N THR A 84 4.94 12.84 -9.53
CA THR A 84 4.72 12.90 -8.09
C THR A 84 3.75 14.02 -7.74
N ALA A 85 2.72 13.66 -6.99
CA ALA A 85 1.80 14.59 -6.36
C ALA A 85 1.99 14.54 -4.84
N ALA A 86 1.87 15.68 -4.16
CA ALA A 86 1.92 15.74 -2.70
C ALA A 86 0.73 16.53 -2.15
N PHE A 87 0.28 16.17 -0.94
CA PHE A 87 -0.77 16.90 -0.21
C PHE A 87 -0.65 16.66 1.30
N TRP A 88 -1.24 17.54 2.09
CA TRP A 88 -1.30 17.38 3.53
C TRP A 88 -2.51 16.55 3.94
N ALA A 89 -2.28 15.40 4.59
CA ALA A 89 -3.30 14.67 5.32
C ALA A 89 -3.30 15.14 6.78
N VAL A 90 -4.49 15.32 7.36
CA VAL A 90 -4.67 15.82 8.73
C VAL A 90 -5.46 14.78 9.51
N ARG A 91 -4.99 14.39 10.68
CA ARG A 91 -5.70 13.44 11.51
C ARG A 91 -7.04 13.99 11.98
N GLY A 92 -8.14 13.29 11.64
CA GLY A 92 -9.51 13.68 11.94
C GLY A 92 -10.17 14.55 10.87
N GLU A 93 -9.49 14.83 9.75
CA GLU A 93 -10.09 15.56 8.62
C GLU A 93 -9.96 14.75 7.32
N ALA A 94 -11.06 14.56 6.60
CA ALA A 94 -11.02 13.93 5.28
C ALA A 94 -10.27 14.82 4.28
N ARG A 95 -9.13 14.35 3.81
CA ARG A 95 -8.32 15.00 2.78
C ARG A 95 -8.13 14.07 1.61
N SER A 96 -8.18 14.59 0.38
CA SER A 96 -8.04 13.78 -0.81
C SER A 96 -7.19 14.45 -1.87
N VAL A 97 -6.50 13.62 -2.65
CA VAL A 97 -5.87 13.99 -3.90
C VAL A 97 -6.49 13.15 -5.03
N GLN A 98 -6.75 13.79 -6.16
CA GLN A 98 -7.13 13.13 -7.39
C GLN A 98 -6.05 13.37 -8.44
N ILE A 99 -5.55 12.30 -9.04
CA ILE A 99 -4.60 12.36 -10.15
C ILE A 99 -5.33 11.89 -11.40
N ASN A 100 -5.26 12.70 -12.45
CA ASN A 100 -5.87 12.41 -13.74
C ASN A 100 -4.79 12.05 -14.74
N TYR A 101 -5.03 10.98 -15.50
CA TYR A 101 -4.28 10.63 -16.69
C TYR A 101 -4.73 11.50 -17.86
N LEU A 102 -3.78 12.07 -18.58
CA LEU A 102 -4.03 12.89 -19.76
C LEU A 102 -3.71 12.06 -21.00
N SER A 103 -4.68 11.96 -21.91
CA SER A 103 -4.45 11.28 -23.18
C SER A 103 -3.28 11.91 -23.94
N SER A 104 -2.68 11.14 -24.87
CA SER A 104 -1.57 11.62 -25.71
C SER A 104 -1.93 12.85 -26.55
N THR A 105 -3.20 12.98 -26.92
CA THR A 105 -3.73 14.17 -27.62
C THR A 105 -3.92 15.37 -26.68
N GLY A 106 -3.97 15.13 -25.37
CA GLY A 106 -4.17 16.18 -24.36
C GLY A 106 -5.61 16.68 -24.21
N ASP A 107 -6.54 16.14 -25.02
CA ASP A 107 -7.91 16.60 -25.06
C ASP A 107 -8.82 15.89 -24.05
N THR A 108 -8.38 14.75 -23.53
CA THR A 108 -9.17 13.92 -22.62
C THR A 108 -8.38 13.66 -21.33
N SER A 109 -9.07 13.85 -20.21
CA SER A 109 -8.53 13.60 -18.87
C SER A 109 -9.47 12.65 -18.15
N TYR A 110 -8.93 11.54 -17.60
CA TYR A 110 -9.71 10.62 -16.78
C TYR A 110 -9.07 10.45 -15.41
N PRO A 111 -9.86 10.21 -14.36
CA PRO A 111 -9.32 9.88 -13.05
C PRO A 111 -8.47 8.61 -13.13
N PHE A 112 -7.18 8.74 -12.83
CA PHE A 112 -6.28 7.61 -12.66
C PHE A 112 -6.30 7.12 -11.23
N LEU A 113 -6.12 8.04 -10.28
CA LEU A 113 -6.05 7.72 -8.87
C LEU A 113 -6.84 8.73 -8.06
N THR A 114 -7.57 8.25 -7.08
CA THR A 114 -8.12 9.05 -5.99
C THR A 114 -7.71 8.42 -4.67
N LEU A 115 -7.05 9.18 -3.82
CA LEU A 115 -6.66 8.76 -2.48
C LEU A 115 -7.31 9.70 -1.47
N THR A 116 -8.09 9.13 -0.54
CA THR A 116 -8.73 9.87 0.55
C THR A 116 -8.23 9.32 1.88
N ILE A 117 -7.78 10.22 2.77
CA ILE A 117 -7.24 9.89 4.09
C ILE A 117 -8.00 10.69 5.11
N THR A 118 -8.44 10.04 6.19
CA THR A 118 -9.20 10.66 7.29
C THR A 118 -8.44 10.58 8.61
N ASP A 119 -7.83 9.45 8.93
CA ASP A 119 -7.25 9.20 10.26
C ASP A 119 -5.85 8.57 10.17
N PRO A 120 -4.82 9.33 9.74
CA PRO A 120 -3.44 8.87 9.87
C PRO A 120 -3.05 8.90 11.37
N VAL A 121 -2.70 7.73 11.94
CA VAL A 121 -2.44 7.60 13.38
C VAL A 121 -0.98 7.47 13.74
N PHE A 122 -0.15 6.96 12.82
CA PHE A 122 1.28 6.76 13.02
C PHE A 122 2.05 7.00 11.73
N VAL A 123 3.21 7.66 11.84
CA VAL A 123 4.12 7.92 10.70
C VAL A 123 5.53 7.47 11.08
N PRO A 124 6.18 6.60 10.31
CA PRO A 124 7.56 6.21 10.54
C PRO A 124 8.49 7.41 10.63
N GLY A 125 9.30 7.46 11.69
CA GLY A 125 10.22 8.56 11.95
C GLY A 125 9.61 9.79 12.65
N GLN A 126 8.27 9.96 12.61
CA GLN A 126 7.56 11.02 13.33
C GLN A 126 6.86 10.48 14.61
N GLY A 127 6.40 9.22 14.58
CA GLY A 127 5.66 8.57 15.67
C GLY A 127 4.15 8.72 15.57
N ASP A 128 3.47 8.62 16.72
CA ASP A 128 2.03 8.75 16.82
C ASP A 128 1.59 10.20 16.57
N LEU A 129 0.56 10.36 15.74
CA LEU A 129 -0.05 11.66 15.49
C LEU A 129 -1.19 11.91 16.48
N ALA A 130 -1.31 13.13 17.00
CA ALA A 130 -2.48 13.59 17.74
C ALA A 130 -3.59 14.08 16.78
N PRO A 131 -4.86 14.15 17.19
CA PRO A 131 -5.91 14.77 16.40
C PRO A 131 -5.53 16.21 16.01
N GLY A 132 -5.62 16.52 14.71
CA GLY A 132 -5.22 17.80 14.13
C GLY A 132 -3.77 17.85 13.65
N ASP A 133 -2.93 16.88 14.01
CA ASP A 133 -1.60 16.77 13.44
C ASP A 133 -1.67 16.40 11.95
N SER A 134 -0.65 16.79 11.21
CA SER A 134 -0.60 16.59 9.76
C SER A 134 0.64 15.84 9.32
N VAL A 135 0.52 15.13 8.21
CA VAL A 135 1.61 14.47 7.51
C VAL A 135 1.59 14.86 6.04
N LEU A 136 2.76 15.15 5.49
CA LEU A 136 2.90 15.35 4.05
C LEU A 136 2.89 13.97 3.37
N VAL A 137 1.90 13.75 2.53
CA VAL A 137 1.75 12.53 1.73
C VAL A 137 2.22 12.77 0.33
N SER A 138 3.02 11.85 -0.21
CA SER A 138 3.43 11.86 -1.61
C SER A 138 2.89 10.63 -2.32
N VAL A 139 2.41 10.82 -3.53
CA VAL A 139 1.99 9.77 -4.47
C VAL A 139 2.92 9.85 -5.67
N THR A 140 3.75 8.83 -5.85
CA THR A 140 4.65 8.73 -7.02
C THR A 140 4.12 7.65 -7.97
N ILE A 141 3.97 8.00 -9.25
CA ILE A 141 3.47 7.13 -10.31
C ILE A 141 4.66 6.55 -11.06
N ASP A 142 4.63 5.26 -11.34
CA ASP A 142 5.64 4.63 -12.20
C ASP A 142 5.41 5.05 -13.66
N PRO A 143 6.45 5.49 -14.38
CA PRO A 143 6.32 5.93 -15.76
C PRO A 143 6.07 4.79 -16.78
N ASN A 144 6.31 3.55 -16.40
CA ASN A 144 6.18 2.39 -17.27
C ASN A 144 4.96 1.54 -16.94
N ASP A 145 4.68 1.39 -15.64
CA ASP A 145 3.68 0.47 -15.13
C ASP A 145 2.51 1.21 -14.46
N ILE A 146 1.33 0.60 -14.46
CA ILE A 146 0.20 1.07 -13.67
C ILE A 146 0.46 0.72 -12.20
N LYS A 147 1.35 1.50 -11.60
CA LYS A 147 1.88 1.32 -10.25
C LYS A 147 2.12 2.67 -9.58
N VAL A 148 1.92 2.70 -8.27
CA VAL A 148 2.14 3.90 -7.46
C VAL A 148 2.85 3.56 -6.16
N SER A 149 3.68 4.48 -5.68
CA SER A 149 4.26 4.44 -4.34
C SER A 149 3.64 5.52 -3.49
N LEU A 150 3.22 5.17 -2.28
CA LEU A 150 2.64 6.07 -1.30
C LEU A 150 3.62 6.27 -0.14
N GLU A 151 3.99 7.53 0.10
CA GLU A 151 4.94 7.90 1.14
C GLU A 151 4.32 8.87 2.17
N PRO A 152 4.75 8.79 3.43
CA PRO A 152 5.78 7.91 4.01
C PRO A 152 5.34 6.45 4.07
N THR A 153 6.12 5.53 3.50
CA THR A 153 5.85 4.09 3.58
C THR A 153 5.71 3.64 5.03
N GLY A 154 4.73 2.78 5.31
CA GLY A 154 4.45 2.30 6.67
C GLY A 154 3.63 3.26 7.53
N THR A 155 3.12 4.38 6.99
CA THR A 155 2.10 5.20 7.67
C THR A 155 0.87 4.35 7.94
N LEU A 156 0.38 4.33 9.19
CA LEU A 156 -0.76 3.55 9.62
C LEU A 156 -2.01 4.43 9.77
N PHE A 157 -3.17 3.83 9.54
CA PHE A 157 -4.47 4.48 9.61
C PHE A 157 -5.35 3.83 10.68
N GLY A 158 -6.01 4.63 11.51
CA GLY A 158 -7.04 4.20 12.43
C GLY A 158 -8.35 3.90 11.69
N GLU A 159 -8.71 4.77 10.75
CA GLU A 159 -9.73 4.54 9.73
C GLU A 159 -9.02 4.29 8.40
N PRO A 160 -9.29 3.17 7.70
CA PRO A 160 -8.58 2.83 6.46
C PRO A 160 -8.68 3.94 5.42
N ALA A 161 -7.55 4.29 4.80
CA ALA A 161 -7.54 5.20 3.68
C ALA A 161 -8.24 4.56 2.47
N GLN A 162 -8.96 5.37 1.70
CA GLN A 162 -9.68 4.88 0.51
C GLN A 162 -8.84 5.15 -0.73
N LEU A 163 -8.46 4.07 -1.41
CA LEU A 163 -7.79 4.14 -2.71
C LEU A 163 -8.74 3.72 -3.82
N ARG A 164 -8.84 4.54 -4.86
CA ARG A 164 -9.37 4.15 -6.16
C ARG A 164 -8.26 4.30 -7.19
N MET A 165 -7.99 3.25 -7.97
CA MET A 165 -6.94 3.22 -8.98
C MET A 165 -7.48 2.64 -10.27
N SER A 166 -7.36 3.41 -11.36
CA SER A 166 -7.82 3.02 -12.69
C SER A 166 -6.73 2.27 -13.45
N TYR A 167 -7.12 1.27 -14.21
CA TYR A 167 -6.28 0.58 -15.17
C TYR A 167 -6.66 0.93 -16.63
N GLY A 168 -7.54 1.88 -16.85
CA GLY A 168 -7.95 2.33 -18.17
C GLY A 168 -6.79 2.82 -19.05
N GLY A 169 -5.72 3.31 -18.43
CA GLY A 169 -4.49 3.73 -19.11
C GLY A 169 -3.69 2.60 -19.76
N ALA A 170 -3.96 1.33 -19.43
CA ALA A 170 -3.35 0.17 -20.11
C ALA A 170 -3.91 -0.06 -21.52
N GLY A 171 -5.02 0.59 -21.88
CA GLY A 171 -5.70 0.31 -23.14
C GLY A 171 -6.50 -0.99 -23.10
N GLY A 172 -6.51 -1.72 -24.21
CA GLY A 172 -7.26 -2.97 -24.33
C GLY A 172 -6.39 -4.22 -24.40
N ASP A 173 -5.13 -4.07 -24.82
CA ASP A 173 -4.14 -5.14 -24.89
C ASP A 173 -3.47 -5.28 -23.50
N LEU A 174 -4.00 -6.18 -22.70
CA LEU A 174 -3.56 -6.35 -21.30
C LEU A 174 -2.41 -7.35 -21.15
N ASN A 175 -2.25 -8.25 -22.14
CA ASN A 175 -1.18 -9.23 -22.17
C ASN A 175 0.06 -8.76 -22.94
N GLY A 176 -0.06 -7.63 -23.69
CA GLY A 176 1.03 -7.02 -24.43
C GLY A 176 1.41 -7.75 -25.74
N ASP A 177 0.52 -8.56 -26.30
CA ASP A 177 0.77 -9.32 -27.54
C ASP A 177 0.48 -8.51 -28.82
N GLY A 178 -0.02 -7.30 -28.69
CA GLY A 178 -0.37 -6.38 -29.78
C GLY A 178 -1.77 -6.57 -30.34
N LEU A 179 -2.58 -7.47 -29.76
CA LEU A 179 -3.97 -7.72 -30.14
C LEU A 179 -4.90 -7.38 -28.98
N VAL A 180 -6.12 -6.99 -29.29
CA VAL A 180 -7.18 -6.83 -28.29
C VAL A 180 -8.23 -7.88 -28.57
N ASP A 181 -8.25 -8.93 -27.76
CA ASP A 181 -9.08 -10.11 -28.01
C ASP A 181 -9.76 -10.70 -26.77
N GLY A 182 -10.24 -11.95 -26.89
CA GLY A 182 -10.89 -12.66 -25.79
C GLY A 182 -9.97 -12.96 -24.61
N THR A 183 -8.66 -13.07 -24.85
CA THR A 183 -7.66 -13.30 -23.79
C THR A 183 -7.58 -12.11 -22.84
N ASP A 184 -7.58 -10.89 -23.39
CA ASP A 184 -7.59 -9.67 -22.60
C ASP A 184 -8.87 -9.53 -21.78
N ALA A 185 -10.02 -9.90 -22.36
CA ALA A 185 -11.29 -9.88 -21.66
C ALA A 185 -11.31 -10.90 -20.49
N ASP A 186 -10.68 -12.06 -20.66
CA ASP A 186 -10.52 -13.05 -19.59
C ASP A 186 -9.56 -12.55 -18.51
N ILE A 187 -8.44 -11.92 -18.88
CA ILE A 187 -7.53 -11.27 -17.94
C ILE A 187 -8.28 -10.20 -17.15
N GLU A 188 -8.99 -9.29 -17.83
CA GLU A 188 -9.72 -8.20 -17.20
C GLU A 188 -10.73 -8.70 -16.16
N THR A 189 -11.49 -9.73 -16.51
CA THR A 189 -12.62 -10.17 -15.68
C THR A 189 -12.27 -11.22 -14.63
N GLN A 190 -11.20 -11.98 -14.81
CA GLN A 190 -10.90 -13.13 -13.97
C GLN A 190 -9.57 -13.04 -13.24
N LEU A 191 -8.57 -12.39 -13.80
CA LEU A 191 -7.21 -12.44 -13.31
C LEU A 191 -6.76 -11.13 -12.68
N LEU A 192 -7.17 -9.97 -13.19
CA LEU A 192 -6.76 -8.68 -12.67
C LEU A 192 -7.03 -8.52 -11.18
N GLY A 193 -6.14 -7.84 -10.51
CA GLY A 193 -6.27 -7.49 -9.10
C GLY A 193 -5.43 -6.29 -8.74
N LEU A 194 -5.69 -5.78 -7.54
CA LEU A 194 -4.84 -4.81 -6.91
C LEU A 194 -3.84 -5.54 -6.03
N TRP A 195 -2.57 -5.24 -6.20
CA TRP A 195 -1.44 -5.84 -5.51
C TRP A 195 -0.70 -4.79 -4.71
N TYR A 196 -0.03 -5.19 -3.64
CA TYR A 196 0.82 -4.32 -2.85
C TYR A 196 2.16 -4.98 -2.53
N ARG A 197 3.13 -4.16 -2.14
CA ARG A 197 4.44 -4.56 -1.68
C ARG A 197 4.92 -3.57 -0.60
N GLU A 198 5.35 -4.06 0.56
CA GLU A 198 5.78 -3.20 1.68
C GLU A 198 7.11 -2.48 1.43
N GLY A 199 7.91 -2.98 0.52
CA GLY A 199 9.19 -2.40 0.15
C GLY A 199 9.87 -3.20 -0.95
N GLU A 200 10.95 -2.69 -1.51
CA GLU A 200 11.64 -3.28 -2.67
C GLU A 200 12.06 -4.75 -2.49
N GLN A 201 12.34 -5.15 -1.24
CA GLN A 201 12.77 -6.50 -0.89
C GLN A 201 11.60 -7.45 -0.60
N SER A 202 10.38 -6.94 -0.50
CA SER A 202 9.19 -7.73 -0.18
C SER A 202 8.57 -8.32 -1.44
N GLU A 203 7.90 -9.46 -1.29
CA GLU A 203 7.11 -10.05 -2.36
C GLU A 203 5.80 -9.28 -2.56
N TRP A 204 5.32 -9.26 -3.78
CA TRP A 204 4.00 -8.71 -4.10
C TRP A 204 2.90 -9.64 -3.61
N ALA A 205 1.87 -9.07 -2.99
CA ALA A 205 0.70 -9.79 -2.52
C ALA A 205 -0.58 -9.11 -3.01
N ARG A 206 -1.57 -9.91 -3.38
CA ARG A 206 -2.88 -9.40 -3.79
C ARG A 206 -3.65 -8.94 -2.56
N ILE A 207 -4.28 -7.76 -2.63
CA ILE A 207 -5.12 -7.25 -1.56
C ILE A 207 -6.62 -7.33 -1.93
N PRO A 208 -7.50 -7.36 -0.92
CA PRO A 208 -8.94 -7.23 -1.16
C PRO A 208 -9.26 -5.90 -1.85
N ALA A 209 -9.89 -5.97 -3.01
CA ALA A 209 -10.33 -4.79 -3.76
C ALA A 209 -11.60 -5.13 -4.55
N SER A 210 -12.46 -4.13 -4.73
CA SER A 210 -13.64 -4.22 -5.58
C SER A 210 -13.30 -3.69 -6.96
N GLN A 211 -13.45 -4.54 -7.99
CA GLN A 211 -13.29 -4.13 -9.37
C GLN A 211 -14.58 -3.51 -9.90
N VAL A 212 -14.46 -2.35 -10.54
CA VAL A 212 -15.54 -1.67 -11.26
C VAL A 212 -15.16 -1.67 -12.74
N VAL A 213 -15.59 -2.73 -13.45
CA VAL A 213 -15.20 -2.97 -14.85
C VAL A 213 -15.64 -1.84 -15.77
N SER A 214 -16.84 -1.27 -15.56
CA SER A 214 -17.34 -0.14 -16.37
C SER A 214 -16.42 1.08 -16.33
N ASP A 215 -15.71 1.27 -15.23
CA ASP A 215 -14.83 2.42 -15.00
C ASP A 215 -13.35 2.03 -15.07
N LYS A 216 -13.09 0.77 -15.39
CA LYS A 216 -11.73 0.18 -15.41
C LYS A 216 -10.94 0.55 -14.17
N SER A 217 -11.49 0.30 -12.99
CA SER A 217 -10.85 0.70 -11.72
C SER A 217 -11.01 -0.34 -10.62
N PHE A 218 -10.08 -0.30 -9.65
CA PHE A 218 -10.16 -0.99 -8.38
C PHE A 218 -10.38 0.02 -7.25
N ILE A 219 -11.18 -0.39 -6.26
CA ILE A 219 -11.41 0.35 -5.02
C ILE A 219 -10.97 -0.53 -3.86
N SER A 220 -10.13 -0.01 -2.98
CA SER A 220 -9.62 -0.72 -1.82
C SER A 220 -9.51 0.18 -0.60
N ALA A 221 -9.62 -0.43 0.58
CA ALA A 221 -9.35 0.18 1.86
C ALA A 221 -7.92 -0.17 2.30
N LEU A 222 -7.08 0.84 2.48
CA LEU A 222 -5.68 0.69 2.84
C LEU A 222 -5.48 0.88 4.33
N LEU A 223 -4.81 -0.07 4.99
CA LEU A 223 -4.46 0.01 6.41
C LEU A 223 -3.14 0.75 6.65
N HIS A 224 -2.29 0.80 5.65
CA HIS A 224 -0.98 1.47 5.68
C HIS A 224 -0.57 1.94 4.28
N PHE A 225 0.46 2.78 4.21
CA PHE A 225 1.08 3.15 2.94
C PHE A 225 2.16 2.15 2.52
N SER A 226 2.22 1.94 1.20
CA SER A 226 3.10 0.98 0.54
C SER A 226 3.17 1.29 -0.96
N GLU A 227 3.73 0.37 -1.74
CA GLU A 227 3.58 0.36 -3.20
C GLU A 227 2.33 -0.44 -3.59
N TYR A 228 1.62 0.03 -4.60
CA TYR A 228 0.41 -0.59 -5.15
C TYR A 228 0.49 -0.68 -6.66
N ALA A 229 0.00 -1.80 -7.24
CA ALA A 229 0.01 -2.04 -8.67
C ALA A 229 -1.26 -2.75 -9.12
N VAL A 230 -1.68 -2.52 -10.36
CA VAL A 230 -2.66 -3.37 -11.03
C VAL A 230 -1.90 -4.44 -11.82
N SER A 231 -2.24 -5.70 -11.56
CA SER A 231 -1.52 -6.85 -12.11
C SER A 231 -2.43 -8.09 -12.18
N TRP A 232 -2.00 -9.08 -12.92
CA TRP A 232 -2.63 -10.40 -13.05
C TRP A 232 -1.62 -11.54 -12.95
#